data_97297028c9d9331eef8b44ae55d2c42b
#
_entry.id   97297028c9d9331eef8b44ae55d2c42b
#
_cell.length_a   1.000
_cell.length_b   1.000
_cell.length_c   1.000
_cell.angle_alpha   90.00
_cell.angle_beta   90.00
_cell.angle_gamma   90.00
#
_symmetry.space_group_name_H-M   'P 1'
#
loop_
_entity.id
_entity.type
_entity.pdbx_description
1 polymer ?
#
loop_
_entity_poly.entity_id
_entity_poly.type
_entity_poly.pdbx_seq_one_letter_code
_entity_poly.pdbx_strand_id
1 'polypeptide(L)'
;MSLFFSLFVRCFWLPLFAAAVLSAGRTPQPGRWFAAFVGGVLVGALAVVALPQSSAALFWFAAVRGALLLLALLLLLTRRGWAFAALWFAAGLLGAAPFFAAPVMSAFSTTSVVNTSFILHFAAVLTAAGLSALLVLWLVVLRSLVSRAVWQSLVALLACTWLAVVAVWLGADMGLAAVKLQWLEISSGRLRWLARAEFVRAWFGYVALVVLAVATLAALASGWLPRRKRLATAQVAAVERRLLIAEARRGRRAVWQGAFTVVFALATALFWDLVASQPPALSEATPVTLAADDVVHLSIEGFRLKDGDLHRFAWVSGEGKVVRFFVIDRFPGEWSPAVVFDACLLCGDTGYAMQGDQVVCVACGVRLFRPNVGKSGGCNPVPIEGWSQAGGEIVVPRRSLEAGLNFFKAVVELEVIDPVDGSKVKNTTAPFRYSYGTKTYFFRTEENYQRFVDKPEDFVKE
;
A
#
# COMPACT_ATOMS: atom_id res chain seq x y z
N MET A 1 -0.45 -13.07 2.23
CA MET A 1 -0.55 -13.08 3.72
C MET A 1 -0.27 -11.72 4.35
N SER A 2 0.86 -11.12 4.05
CA SER A 2 1.29 -9.84 4.63
C SER A 2 0.32 -8.68 4.36
N LEU A 3 -0.25 -8.56 3.15
CA LEU A 3 -1.24 -7.53 2.82
C LEU A 3 -2.48 -7.62 3.72
N PHE A 4 -3.02 -8.82 3.90
CA PHE A 4 -4.23 -9.04 4.67
C PHE A 4 -4.00 -8.76 6.17
N PHE A 5 -2.85 -9.21 6.69
CA PHE A 5 -2.44 -8.92 8.06
C PHE A 5 -2.21 -7.42 8.29
N SER A 6 -1.59 -6.74 7.33
CA SER A 6 -1.41 -5.29 7.37
C SER A 6 -2.74 -4.54 7.39
N LEU A 7 -3.71 -4.93 6.53
CA LEU A 7 -5.06 -4.36 6.53
C LEU A 7 -5.76 -4.59 7.86
N PHE A 8 -5.65 -5.80 8.43
CA PHE A 8 -6.24 -6.10 9.72
C PHE A 8 -5.67 -5.23 10.83
N VAL A 9 -4.34 -5.13 10.91
CA VAL A 9 -3.66 -4.28 11.89
C VAL A 9 -4.07 -2.81 11.74
N ARG A 10 -4.14 -2.31 10.51
CA ARG A 10 -4.52 -0.91 10.23
C ARG A 10 -5.99 -0.62 10.50
N CYS A 11 -6.88 -1.58 10.24
CA CYS A 11 -8.32 -1.35 10.29
C CYS A 11 -8.94 -1.71 11.65
N PHE A 12 -8.52 -2.81 12.27
CA PHE A 12 -9.18 -3.33 13.48
C PHE A 12 -8.37 -3.15 14.75
N TRP A 13 -7.06 -3.22 14.66
CA TRP A 13 -6.17 -3.18 15.82
C TRP A 13 -6.42 -1.99 16.74
N LEU A 14 -6.39 -0.78 16.20
CA LEU A 14 -6.52 0.42 17.01
C LEU A 14 -7.92 0.60 17.61
N PRO A 15 -9.03 0.40 16.87
CA PRO A 15 -10.37 0.41 17.43
C PRO A 15 -10.59 -0.65 18.50
N LEU A 16 -10.14 -1.90 18.29
CA LEU A 16 -10.23 -2.97 19.27
C LEU A 16 -9.45 -2.67 20.53
N PHE A 17 -8.23 -2.20 20.38
CA PHE A 17 -7.35 -1.84 21.48
C PHE A 17 -7.96 -0.71 22.33
N ALA A 18 -8.49 0.34 21.69
CA ALA A 18 -9.17 1.43 22.37
C ALA A 18 -10.43 0.98 23.11
N ALA A 19 -11.26 0.16 22.47
CA ALA A 19 -12.45 -0.40 23.10
C ALA A 19 -12.10 -1.28 24.32
N ALA A 20 -11.06 -2.10 24.20
CA ALA A 20 -10.55 -2.95 25.27
C ALA A 20 -10.07 -2.13 26.49
N VAL A 21 -9.26 -1.11 26.25
CA VAL A 21 -8.71 -0.25 27.31
C VAL A 21 -9.82 0.53 28.02
N LEU A 22 -10.73 1.12 27.28
CA LEU A 22 -11.86 1.88 27.84
C LEU A 22 -12.80 0.97 28.64
N SER A 23 -12.90 -0.31 28.27
CA SER A 23 -13.75 -1.30 28.95
C SER A 23 -13.07 -1.97 30.14
N ALA A 24 -11.75 -1.95 30.25
CA ALA A 24 -10.97 -2.76 31.21
C ALA A 24 -11.18 -2.39 32.70
N GLY A 25 -11.87 -1.31 33.00
CA GLY A 25 -12.22 -0.91 34.37
C GLY A 25 -13.55 -1.52 34.90
N ARG A 26 -14.24 -2.32 34.12
CA ARG A 26 -15.57 -2.89 34.43
C ARG A 26 -15.51 -4.40 34.58
N THR A 27 -16.57 -4.96 35.22
CA THR A 27 -16.80 -6.40 35.20
C THR A 27 -16.88 -6.86 33.73
N PRO A 28 -16.01 -7.76 33.31
CA PRO A 28 -15.95 -8.18 31.93
C PRO A 28 -17.24 -8.88 31.52
N GLN A 29 -17.87 -8.40 30.45
CA GLN A 29 -18.99 -9.08 29.80
C GLN A 29 -18.56 -9.47 28.38
N PRO A 30 -17.61 -10.39 28.23
CA PRO A 30 -16.94 -10.66 26.97
C PRO A 30 -17.89 -11.10 25.87
N GLY A 31 -18.94 -11.88 26.19
CA GLY A 31 -19.93 -12.32 25.22
C GLY A 31 -20.73 -11.16 24.62
N ARG A 32 -21.18 -10.21 25.43
CA ARG A 32 -21.92 -9.02 24.96
C ARG A 32 -21.05 -8.09 24.15
N TRP A 33 -19.79 -7.86 24.56
CA TRP A 33 -18.86 -7.02 23.85
C TRP A 33 -18.46 -7.62 22.51
N PHE A 34 -18.20 -8.92 22.49
CA PHE A 34 -17.91 -9.66 21.26
C PHE A 34 -19.11 -9.63 20.30
N ALA A 35 -20.33 -9.91 20.78
CA ALA A 35 -21.53 -9.84 19.95
C ALA A 35 -21.76 -8.43 19.38
N ALA A 36 -21.54 -7.38 20.18
CA ALA A 36 -21.65 -5.99 19.73
C ALA A 36 -20.58 -5.67 18.66
N PHE A 37 -19.35 -6.11 18.85
CA PHE A 37 -18.27 -5.94 17.87
C PHE A 37 -18.59 -6.64 16.55
N VAL A 38 -18.99 -7.91 16.60
CA VAL A 38 -19.38 -8.68 15.40
C VAL A 38 -20.57 -8.02 14.71
N GLY A 39 -21.57 -7.57 15.46
CA GLY A 39 -22.72 -6.82 14.93
C GLY A 39 -22.27 -5.55 14.19
N GLY A 40 -21.33 -4.80 14.75
CA GLY A 40 -20.73 -3.62 14.10
C GLY A 40 -20.00 -3.97 12.80
N VAL A 41 -19.22 -5.06 12.80
CA VAL A 41 -18.53 -5.56 11.60
C VAL A 41 -19.53 -5.96 10.52
N LEU A 42 -20.58 -6.70 10.87
CA LEU A 42 -21.62 -7.13 9.92
C LEU A 42 -22.37 -5.94 9.31
N VAL A 43 -22.77 -4.98 10.14
CA VAL A 43 -23.43 -3.76 9.65
C VAL A 43 -22.50 -2.96 8.75
N GLY A 44 -21.22 -2.83 9.11
CA GLY A 44 -20.21 -2.17 8.27
C GLY A 44 -19.98 -2.88 6.95
N ALA A 45 -19.92 -4.20 6.95
CA ALA A 45 -19.78 -5.01 5.73
C ALA A 45 -21.01 -4.86 4.82
N LEU A 46 -22.20 -4.98 5.37
CA LEU A 46 -23.46 -4.78 4.62
C LEU A 46 -23.55 -3.37 4.03
N ALA A 47 -23.14 -2.35 4.79
CA ALA A 47 -23.14 -0.98 4.31
C ALA A 47 -22.16 -0.79 3.13
N VAL A 48 -20.98 -1.40 3.16
CA VAL A 48 -20.01 -1.33 2.03
C VAL A 48 -20.57 -2.01 0.79
N VAL A 49 -21.28 -3.14 0.95
CA VAL A 49 -21.84 -3.90 -0.18
C VAL A 49 -23.12 -3.28 -0.73
N ALA A 50 -24.00 -2.78 0.16
CA ALA A 50 -25.33 -2.30 -0.21
C ALA A 50 -25.36 -0.83 -0.65
N LEU A 51 -24.41 -0.01 -0.16
CA LEU A 51 -24.38 1.40 -0.52
C LEU A 51 -23.78 1.59 -1.92
N PRO A 52 -24.38 2.45 -2.75
CA PRO A 52 -23.81 2.80 -4.05
C PRO A 52 -22.44 3.44 -3.83
N GLN A 53 -21.48 3.13 -4.72
CA GLN A 53 -20.12 3.68 -4.66
C GLN A 53 -20.07 5.15 -5.16
N SER A 54 -21.07 5.94 -4.75
CA SER A 54 -21.13 7.38 -5.04
C SER A 54 -20.40 8.20 -3.98
N SER A 55 -19.86 9.33 -4.38
CA SER A 55 -19.17 10.24 -3.45
C SER A 55 -20.09 10.74 -2.33
N ALA A 56 -21.39 10.93 -2.62
CA ALA A 56 -22.39 11.32 -1.62
C ALA A 56 -22.61 10.22 -0.58
N ALA A 57 -22.76 8.97 -1.01
CA ALA A 57 -22.94 7.85 -0.09
C ALA A 57 -21.69 7.65 0.80
N LEU A 58 -20.49 7.78 0.23
CA LEU A 58 -19.23 7.70 0.99
C LEU A 58 -19.13 8.82 2.04
N PHE A 59 -19.49 10.06 1.68
CA PHE A 59 -19.51 11.18 2.61
C PHE A 59 -20.44 10.92 3.80
N TRP A 60 -21.70 10.59 3.53
CA TRP A 60 -22.69 10.34 4.58
C TRP A 60 -22.35 9.12 5.42
N PHE A 61 -21.81 8.07 4.84
CA PHE A 61 -21.35 6.91 5.59
C PHE A 61 -20.20 7.24 6.54
N ALA A 62 -19.25 8.08 6.12
CA ALA A 62 -18.18 8.56 7.00
C ALA A 62 -18.74 9.44 8.13
N ALA A 63 -19.68 10.34 7.82
CA ALA A 63 -20.34 11.20 8.81
C ALA A 63 -21.11 10.39 9.87
N VAL A 64 -21.90 9.39 9.45
CA VAL A 64 -22.65 8.51 10.34
C VAL A 64 -21.72 7.72 11.26
N ARG A 65 -20.62 7.16 10.73
CA ARG A 65 -19.61 6.48 11.54
C ARG A 65 -18.99 7.40 12.61
N GLY A 66 -18.67 8.64 12.24
CA GLY A 66 -18.15 9.64 13.17
C GLY A 66 -19.17 10.00 14.27
N ALA A 67 -20.41 10.24 13.88
CA ALA A 67 -21.51 10.55 14.82
C ALA A 67 -21.76 9.39 15.80
N LEU A 68 -21.80 8.16 15.32
CA LEU A 68 -21.96 6.96 16.17
C LEU A 68 -20.81 6.79 17.16
N LEU A 69 -19.58 7.07 16.73
CA LEU A 69 -18.42 7.03 17.62
C LEU A 69 -18.53 8.08 18.72
N LEU A 70 -18.83 9.33 18.36
CA LEU A 70 -19.00 10.41 19.32
C LEU A 70 -20.13 10.10 20.31
N LEU A 71 -21.25 9.61 19.82
CA LEU A 71 -22.36 9.16 20.66
C LEU A 71 -21.93 8.04 21.60
N ALA A 72 -21.23 7.02 21.11
CA ALA A 72 -20.73 5.92 21.94
C ALA A 72 -19.79 6.41 23.05
N LEU A 73 -18.92 7.38 22.75
CA LEU A 73 -18.03 7.99 23.74
C LEU A 73 -18.78 8.83 24.78
N LEU A 74 -19.78 9.62 24.35
CA LEU A 74 -20.65 10.38 25.28
C LEU A 74 -21.44 9.45 26.20
N LEU A 75 -21.93 8.33 25.67
CA LEU A 75 -22.65 7.32 26.45
C LEU A 75 -21.79 6.67 27.53
N LEU A 76 -20.43 6.64 27.36
CA LEU A 76 -19.53 6.17 28.41
C LEU A 76 -19.63 7.02 29.69
N LEU A 77 -20.02 8.29 29.59
CA LEU A 77 -20.25 9.15 30.76
C LEU A 77 -21.37 8.62 31.64
N THR A 78 -22.37 7.90 31.08
CA THR A 78 -23.46 7.29 31.84
C THR A 78 -23.00 6.10 32.70
N ARG A 79 -21.80 5.58 32.46
CA ARG A 79 -21.18 4.40 33.14
C ARG A 79 -22.06 3.13 33.11
N ARG A 80 -23.05 3.05 32.22
CA ARG A 80 -23.94 1.89 32.07
C ARG A 80 -23.30 0.81 31.20
N GLY A 81 -23.60 -0.45 31.45
CA GLY A 81 -23.01 -1.60 30.73
C GLY A 81 -23.25 -1.61 29.22
N TRP A 82 -24.42 -1.12 28.79
CA TRP A 82 -24.78 -1.03 27.38
C TRP A 82 -23.93 0.03 26.60
N ALA A 83 -23.46 1.08 27.31
CA ALA A 83 -22.58 2.08 26.67
C ALA A 83 -21.25 1.47 26.19
N PHE A 84 -20.73 0.47 26.91
CA PHE A 84 -19.56 -0.28 26.48
C PHE A 84 -19.85 -1.18 25.28
N ALA A 85 -21.06 -1.78 25.22
CA ALA A 85 -21.47 -2.52 24.03
C ALA A 85 -21.58 -1.60 22.80
N ALA A 86 -22.11 -0.38 22.95
CA ALA A 86 -22.15 0.62 21.89
C ALA A 86 -20.75 1.01 21.40
N LEU A 87 -19.76 1.13 22.31
CA LEU A 87 -18.38 1.40 21.94
C LEU A 87 -17.75 0.24 21.14
N TRP A 88 -17.99 -1.00 21.55
CA TRP A 88 -17.51 -2.17 20.82
C TRP A 88 -18.17 -2.30 19.45
N PHE A 89 -19.46 -1.97 19.34
CA PHE A 89 -20.17 -1.90 18.07
C PHE A 89 -19.55 -0.84 17.14
N ALA A 90 -19.32 0.38 17.65
CA ALA A 90 -18.69 1.46 16.89
C ALA A 90 -17.27 1.08 16.43
N ALA A 91 -16.50 0.40 17.27
CA ALA A 91 -15.16 -0.11 16.90
C ALA A 91 -15.23 -1.13 15.74
N GLY A 92 -16.21 -2.05 15.78
CA GLY A 92 -16.45 -3.00 14.69
C GLY A 92 -16.84 -2.31 13.38
N LEU A 93 -17.76 -1.35 13.45
CA LEU A 93 -18.22 -0.56 12.31
C LEU A 93 -17.10 0.26 11.68
N LEU A 94 -16.26 0.90 12.49
CA LEU A 94 -15.10 1.68 12.01
C LEU A 94 -14.06 0.82 11.31
N GLY A 95 -13.81 -0.37 11.83
CA GLY A 95 -12.84 -1.29 11.25
C GLY A 95 -13.32 -1.98 9.98
N ALA A 96 -14.63 -2.26 9.88
CA ALA A 96 -15.20 -3.03 8.78
C ALA A 96 -15.10 -2.32 7.43
N ALA A 97 -15.42 -1.03 7.37
CA ALA A 97 -15.53 -0.31 6.11
C ALA A 97 -14.22 -0.31 5.29
N PRO A 98 -13.04 0.10 5.83
CA PRO A 98 -11.80 0.07 5.07
C PRO A 98 -11.31 -1.35 4.80
N PHE A 99 -11.65 -2.31 5.66
CA PHE A 99 -11.30 -3.71 5.47
C PHE A 99 -12.04 -4.33 4.29
N PHE A 100 -13.37 -4.20 4.24
CA PHE A 100 -14.18 -4.76 3.16
C PHE A 100 -14.11 -3.97 1.86
N ALA A 101 -13.78 -2.68 1.90
CA ALA A 101 -13.52 -1.87 0.71
C ALA A 101 -12.17 -2.16 0.04
N ALA A 102 -11.28 -2.92 0.70
CA ALA A 102 -9.97 -3.25 0.13
C ALA A 102 -10.11 -4.13 -1.12
N PRO A 103 -9.29 -3.90 -2.18
CA PRO A 103 -9.34 -4.69 -3.43
C PRO A 103 -9.16 -6.20 -3.21
N VAL A 104 -8.45 -6.58 -2.13
CA VAL A 104 -8.26 -7.99 -1.75
C VAL A 104 -9.58 -8.67 -1.41
N MET A 105 -10.55 -7.93 -0.84
CA MET A 105 -11.85 -8.50 -0.47
C MET A 105 -12.77 -8.66 -1.68
N SER A 106 -12.67 -7.82 -2.70
CA SER A 106 -13.42 -7.99 -3.94
C SER A 106 -13.07 -9.29 -4.67
N ALA A 107 -11.83 -9.78 -4.51
CA ALA A 107 -11.41 -11.05 -5.06
C ALA A 107 -12.14 -12.26 -4.44
N PHE A 108 -12.66 -12.14 -3.22
CA PHE A 108 -13.46 -13.20 -2.58
C PHE A 108 -14.87 -13.33 -3.18
N SER A 109 -15.41 -12.25 -3.72
CA SER A 109 -16.76 -12.25 -4.32
C SER A 109 -16.78 -12.74 -5.76
N THR A 110 -15.63 -12.77 -6.44
CA THR A 110 -15.53 -13.11 -7.88
C THR A 110 -15.04 -14.53 -8.15
N THR A 111 -14.46 -15.21 -7.17
CA THR A 111 -13.95 -16.58 -7.34
C THR A 111 -14.86 -17.60 -6.65
N SER A 112 -15.53 -18.44 -7.44
CA SER A 112 -16.32 -19.58 -6.94
C SER A 112 -15.46 -20.74 -6.42
N VAL A 113 -14.14 -20.65 -6.46
CA VAL A 113 -13.21 -21.72 -6.10
C VAL A 113 -12.36 -21.31 -4.91
N VAL A 114 -12.39 -22.13 -3.86
CA VAL A 114 -11.48 -22.03 -2.71
C VAL A 114 -10.08 -22.39 -3.16
N ASN A 115 -9.21 -21.39 -3.28
CA ASN A 115 -7.81 -21.58 -3.66
C ASN A 115 -6.87 -21.38 -2.45
N THR A 116 -5.59 -21.72 -2.63
CA THR A 116 -4.57 -21.57 -1.59
C THR A 116 -4.47 -20.14 -1.07
N SER A 117 -4.66 -19.13 -1.92
CA SER A 117 -4.66 -17.72 -1.53
C SER A 117 -5.80 -17.40 -0.56
N PHE A 118 -7.01 -17.95 -0.79
CA PHE A 118 -8.14 -17.81 0.13
C PHE A 118 -7.80 -18.37 1.52
N ILE A 119 -7.28 -19.61 1.57
CA ILE A 119 -6.92 -20.27 2.84
C ILE A 119 -5.87 -19.45 3.60
N LEU A 120 -4.84 -18.96 2.90
CA LEU A 120 -3.79 -18.14 3.50
C LEU A 120 -4.32 -16.80 4.05
N HIS A 121 -5.23 -16.14 3.34
CA HIS A 121 -5.85 -14.90 3.80
C HIS A 121 -6.76 -15.15 5.01
N PHE A 122 -7.55 -16.23 4.98
CA PHE A 122 -8.42 -16.60 6.11
C PHE A 122 -7.60 -16.93 7.36
N ALA A 123 -6.52 -17.71 7.22
CA ALA A 123 -5.60 -17.99 8.32
C ALA A 123 -4.98 -16.72 8.91
N ALA A 124 -4.62 -15.74 8.06
CA ALA A 124 -4.10 -14.45 8.52
C ALA A 124 -5.14 -13.66 9.34
N VAL A 125 -6.42 -13.68 8.95
CA VAL A 125 -7.51 -13.05 9.73
C VAL A 125 -7.67 -13.72 11.09
N LEU A 126 -7.72 -15.06 11.12
CA LEU A 126 -7.84 -15.81 12.38
C LEU A 126 -6.65 -15.53 13.32
N THR A 127 -5.43 -15.49 12.77
CA THR A 127 -4.22 -15.19 13.55
C THR A 127 -4.30 -13.76 14.13
N ALA A 128 -4.70 -12.79 13.33
CA ALA A 128 -4.83 -11.41 13.77
C ALA A 128 -5.95 -11.23 14.81
N ALA A 129 -7.07 -11.94 14.66
CA ALA A 129 -8.16 -11.97 15.65
C ALA A 129 -7.68 -12.59 16.96
N GLY A 130 -6.93 -13.71 16.90
CA GLY A 130 -6.34 -14.36 18.07
C GLY A 130 -5.36 -13.46 18.82
N LEU A 131 -4.46 -12.76 18.10
CA LEU A 131 -3.55 -11.78 18.70
C LEU A 131 -4.29 -10.62 19.35
N SER A 132 -5.37 -10.12 18.72
CA SER A 132 -6.20 -9.08 19.31
C SER A 132 -6.88 -9.53 20.60
N ALA A 133 -7.38 -10.76 20.64
CA ALA A 133 -7.97 -11.36 21.85
C ALA A 133 -6.92 -11.52 22.98
N LEU A 134 -5.71 -11.97 22.66
CA LEU A 134 -4.61 -12.07 23.62
C LEU A 134 -4.23 -10.71 24.20
N LEU A 135 -4.25 -9.66 23.38
CA LEU A 135 -4.00 -8.29 23.84
C LEU A 135 -5.08 -7.78 24.79
N VAL A 136 -6.35 -8.07 24.51
CA VAL A 136 -7.45 -7.73 25.43
C VAL A 136 -7.23 -8.39 26.78
N LEU A 137 -6.88 -9.69 26.78
CA LEU A 137 -6.56 -10.42 28.02
C LEU A 137 -5.35 -9.81 28.73
N TRP A 138 -4.29 -9.47 28.00
CA TRP A 138 -3.11 -8.82 28.57
C TRP A 138 -3.45 -7.46 29.21
N LEU A 139 -4.32 -6.65 28.58
CA LEU A 139 -4.78 -5.37 29.14
C LEU A 139 -5.55 -5.54 30.46
N VAL A 140 -6.37 -6.58 30.57
CA VAL A 140 -7.06 -6.92 31.84
C VAL A 140 -6.04 -7.24 32.94
N VAL A 141 -5.01 -8.02 32.61
CA VAL A 141 -3.91 -8.32 33.55
C VAL A 141 -3.15 -7.04 33.89
N LEU A 142 -2.81 -6.20 32.92
CA LEU A 142 -2.11 -4.92 33.12
C LEU A 142 -2.88 -4.01 34.07
N ARG A 143 -4.19 -3.92 33.92
CA ARG A 143 -5.06 -3.13 34.84
C ARG A 143 -4.88 -3.51 36.30
N SER A 144 -4.68 -4.80 36.62
CA SER A 144 -4.48 -5.27 37.97
C SER A 144 -3.07 -5.01 38.54
N LEU A 145 -2.12 -4.68 37.68
CA LEU A 145 -0.70 -4.52 38.01
C LEU A 145 -0.27 -3.08 38.20
N VAL A 146 -0.86 -2.16 37.43
CA VAL A 146 -0.51 -0.71 37.47
C VAL A 146 -1.35 0.04 38.49
N SER A 147 -0.81 1.14 39.02
CA SER A 147 -1.54 2.01 39.92
C SER A 147 -2.75 2.66 39.22
N ARG A 148 -3.75 3.04 40.00
CA ARG A 148 -4.97 3.68 39.46
C ARG A 148 -4.66 4.95 38.68
N ALA A 149 -3.72 5.77 39.16
CA ALA A 149 -3.32 7.02 38.48
C ALA A 149 -2.68 6.74 37.12
N VAL A 150 -1.69 5.82 37.07
CA VAL A 150 -1.02 5.43 35.82
C VAL A 150 -2.02 4.82 34.83
N TRP A 151 -2.96 4.01 35.32
CA TRP A 151 -4.03 3.45 34.47
C TRP A 151 -4.91 4.54 33.86
N GLN A 152 -5.34 5.52 34.65
CA GLN A 152 -6.14 6.64 34.17
C GLN A 152 -5.41 7.47 33.12
N SER A 153 -4.11 7.73 33.32
CA SER A 153 -3.26 8.43 32.34
C SER A 153 -3.13 7.65 31.05
N LEU A 154 -2.93 6.33 31.11
CA LEU A 154 -2.89 5.46 29.92
C LEU A 154 -4.21 5.48 29.16
N VAL A 155 -5.33 5.39 29.87
CA VAL A 155 -6.67 5.44 29.26
C VAL A 155 -6.91 6.78 28.59
N ALA A 156 -6.53 7.89 29.22
CA ALA A 156 -6.67 9.23 28.64
C ALA A 156 -5.79 9.37 27.39
N LEU A 157 -4.51 8.97 27.46
CA LEU A 157 -3.59 9.00 26.31
C LEU A 157 -4.16 8.21 25.13
N LEU A 158 -4.64 7.00 25.37
CA LEU A 158 -5.20 6.13 24.35
C LEU A 158 -6.47 6.69 23.73
N ALA A 159 -7.37 7.22 24.56
CA ALA A 159 -8.61 7.82 24.08
C ALA A 159 -8.32 9.06 23.21
N CYS A 160 -7.43 9.96 23.66
CA CYS A 160 -7.03 11.12 22.87
C CYS A 160 -6.36 10.73 21.54
N THR A 161 -5.44 9.77 21.58
CA THR A 161 -4.75 9.27 20.38
C THR A 161 -5.74 8.66 19.40
N TRP A 162 -6.66 7.82 19.90
CA TRP A 162 -7.65 7.18 19.04
C TRP A 162 -8.60 8.20 18.41
N LEU A 163 -9.08 9.17 19.19
CA LEU A 163 -9.92 10.26 18.68
C LEU A 163 -9.21 11.07 17.61
N ALA A 164 -7.94 11.43 17.83
CA ALA A 164 -7.16 12.16 16.85
C ALA A 164 -7.00 11.37 15.53
N VAL A 165 -6.68 10.08 15.63
CA VAL A 165 -6.54 9.18 14.47
C VAL A 165 -7.86 9.07 13.70
N VAL A 166 -8.97 8.84 14.39
CA VAL A 166 -10.29 8.71 13.77
C VAL A 166 -10.76 10.02 13.15
N ALA A 167 -10.50 11.15 13.80
CA ALA A 167 -10.83 12.47 13.26
C ALA A 167 -10.07 12.76 11.95
N VAL A 168 -8.76 12.47 11.90
CA VAL A 168 -7.96 12.62 10.67
C VAL A 168 -8.48 11.69 9.58
N TRP A 169 -8.78 10.45 9.92
CA TRP A 169 -9.26 9.46 8.96
C TRP A 169 -10.62 9.82 8.37
N LEU A 170 -11.64 10.01 9.22
CA LEU A 170 -12.97 10.37 8.75
C LEU A 170 -13.00 11.74 8.07
N GLY A 171 -12.19 12.69 8.58
CA GLY A 171 -12.01 14.00 7.96
C GLY A 171 -11.40 13.94 6.56
N ALA A 172 -10.44 13.05 6.32
CA ALA A 172 -9.89 12.81 4.99
C ALA A 172 -10.92 12.18 4.05
N ASP A 173 -11.63 11.12 4.48
CA ASP A 173 -12.69 10.47 3.71
C ASP A 173 -13.80 11.45 3.32
N MET A 174 -14.28 12.25 4.28
CA MET A 174 -15.31 13.27 4.05
C MET A 174 -14.80 14.40 3.15
N GLY A 175 -13.57 14.87 3.37
CA GLY A 175 -12.95 15.91 2.57
C GLY A 175 -12.79 15.52 1.11
N LEU A 176 -12.30 14.31 0.84
CA LEU A 176 -12.20 13.78 -0.53
C LEU A 176 -13.56 13.63 -1.20
N ALA A 177 -14.57 13.14 -0.47
CA ALA A 177 -15.92 13.03 -0.99
C ALA A 177 -16.53 14.40 -1.28
N ALA A 178 -16.35 15.40 -0.40
CA ALA A 178 -16.85 16.76 -0.57
C ALA A 178 -16.19 17.47 -1.78
N VAL A 179 -14.90 17.26 -2.02
CA VAL A 179 -14.21 17.77 -3.24
C VAL A 179 -14.80 17.14 -4.49
N LYS A 180 -15.04 15.81 -4.49
CA LYS A 180 -15.68 15.12 -5.63
C LYS A 180 -17.11 15.56 -5.89
N LEU A 181 -17.84 15.96 -4.84
CA LEU A 181 -19.21 16.52 -4.92
C LEU A 181 -19.23 18.00 -5.28
N GLN A 182 -18.08 18.64 -5.45
CA GLN A 182 -17.95 20.08 -5.71
C GLN A 182 -18.50 20.97 -4.56
N TRP A 183 -18.67 20.41 -3.36
CA TRP A 183 -19.04 21.18 -2.16
C TRP A 183 -17.88 21.98 -1.60
N LEU A 184 -16.65 21.55 -1.94
CA LEU A 184 -15.42 22.24 -1.59
C LEU A 184 -14.64 22.56 -2.89
N GLU A 185 -14.28 23.81 -3.05
CA GLU A 185 -13.41 24.23 -4.16
C GLU A 185 -12.04 23.57 -4.07
N ILE A 186 -11.51 23.19 -5.21
CA ILE A 186 -10.19 22.60 -5.34
C ILE A 186 -9.14 23.70 -5.19
N SER A 187 -8.41 23.68 -4.06
CA SER A 187 -7.24 24.53 -3.87
C SER A 187 -6.01 23.67 -3.62
N SER A 188 -4.83 24.18 -4.01
CA SER A 188 -3.55 23.49 -3.81
C SER A 188 -3.28 23.17 -2.34
N GLY A 189 -3.72 24.04 -1.42
CA GLY A 189 -3.60 23.83 0.02
C GLY A 189 -4.46 22.68 0.53
N ARG A 190 -5.73 22.60 0.11
CA ARG A 190 -6.67 21.54 0.49
C ARG A 190 -6.22 20.17 -0.04
N LEU A 191 -5.82 20.09 -1.32
CA LEU A 191 -5.30 18.87 -1.92
C LEU A 191 -4.04 18.40 -1.21
N ARG A 192 -3.13 19.31 -0.86
CA ARG A 192 -1.92 18.96 -0.10
C ARG A 192 -2.26 18.42 1.29
N TRP A 193 -3.25 18.99 1.98
CA TRP A 193 -3.69 18.50 3.27
C TRP A 193 -4.31 17.11 3.17
N LEU A 194 -5.21 16.88 2.21
CA LEU A 194 -5.83 15.58 1.97
C LEU A 194 -4.80 14.50 1.63
N ALA A 195 -3.83 14.82 0.76
CA ALA A 195 -2.74 13.92 0.42
C ALA A 195 -1.86 13.59 1.65
N ARG A 196 -1.56 14.58 2.51
CA ARG A 196 -0.86 14.35 3.76
C ARG A 196 -1.65 13.50 4.75
N ALA A 197 -2.96 13.70 4.85
CA ALA A 197 -3.82 12.91 5.72
C ALA A 197 -3.83 11.42 5.29
N GLU A 198 -3.87 11.14 3.99
CA GLU A 198 -3.77 9.78 3.46
C GLU A 198 -2.39 9.17 3.71
N PHE A 199 -1.32 9.94 3.55
CA PHE A 199 0.03 9.51 3.90
C PHE A 199 0.17 9.18 5.39
N VAL A 200 -0.34 10.04 6.28
CA VAL A 200 -0.32 9.82 7.75
C VAL A 200 -1.12 8.59 8.14
N ARG A 201 -2.21 8.28 7.41
CA ARG A 201 -3.01 7.09 7.62
C ARG A 201 -2.19 5.79 7.58
N ALA A 202 -1.17 5.73 6.72
CA ALA A 202 -0.26 4.59 6.65
C ALA A 202 0.51 4.36 7.96
N TRP A 203 0.73 5.43 8.75
CA TRP A 203 1.48 5.39 10.01
C TRP A 203 0.65 5.04 11.24
N PHE A 204 -0.67 4.94 11.13
CA PHE A 204 -1.53 4.66 12.30
C PHE A 204 -1.22 3.33 12.99
N GLY A 205 -0.74 2.34 12.25
CA GLY A 205 -0.24 1.09 12.83
C GLY A 205 0.91 1.32 13.80
N TYR A 206 1.82 2.22 13.48
CA TYR A 206 2.96 2.57 14.35
C TYR A 206 2.53 3.37 15.59
N VAL A 207 1.50 4.21 15.48
CA VAL A 207 0.92 4.90 16.65
C VAL A 207 0.41 3.88 17.66
N ALA A 208 -0.29 2.84 17.21
CA ALA A 208 -0.75 1.76 18.08
C ALA A 208 0.43 1.03 18.75
N LEU A 209 1.55 0.82 18.04
CA LEU A 209 2.77 0.24 18.60
C LEU A 209 3.41 1.12 19.69
N VAL A 210 3.47 2.44 19.45
CA VAL A 210 3.98 3.40 20.46
C VAL A 210 3.12 3.32 21.72
N VAL A 211 1.81 3.32 21.58
CA VAL A 211 0.90 3.20 22.73
C VAL A 211 1.10 1.89 23.48
N LEU A 212 1.28 0.78 22.79
CA LEU A 212 1.55 -0.52 23.39
C LEU A 212 2.91 -0.54 24.12
N ALA A 213 3.93 0.10 23.53
CA ALA A 213 5.23 0.25 24.16
C ALA A 213 5.13 1.09 25.47
N VAL A 214 4.40 2.21 25.44
CA VAL A 214 4.14 3.04 26.62
C VAL A 214 3.40 2.23 27.70
N ALA A 215 2.38 1.44 27.34
CA ALA A 215 1.69 0.57 28.28
C ALA A 215 2.62 -0.49 28.88
N THR A 216 3.52 -1.05 28.09
CA THR A 216 4.53 -2.02 28.57
C THR A 216 5.54 -1.37 29.54
N LEU A 217 5.99 -0.16 29.23
CA LEU A 217 6.86 0.62 30.12
C LEU A 217 6.15 0.98 31.42
N ALA A 218 4.86 1.31 31.36
CA ALA A 218 4.05 1.55 32.56
C ALA A 218 3.91 0.27 33.41
N ALA A 219 3.74 -0.90 32.79
CA ALA A 219 3.77 -2.19 33.49
C ALA A 219 5.13 -2.45 34.15
N LEU A 220 6.21 -2.10 33.50
CA LEU A 220 7.55 -2.21 34.05
C LEU A 220 7.74 -1.28 35.24
N ALA A 221 7.50 0.02 35.08
CA ALA A 221 7.80 1.05 36.06
C ALA A 221 6.89 1.03 37.29
N SER A 222 5.58 0.86 37.10
CA SER A 222 4.59 0.87 38.19
C SER A 222 4.11 -0.51 38.63
N GLY A 223 4.31 -1.51 37.77
CA GLY A 223 3.90 -2.89 38.03
C GLY A 223 5.01 -3.75 38.60
N TRP A 224 6.02 -4.08 37.82
CA TRP A 224 7.03 -5.07 38.16
C TRP A 224 8.14 -4.54 39.11
N LEU A 225 8.77 -3.39 38.77
CA LEU A 225 9.90 -2.87 39.55
C LEU A 225 9.58 -2.60 41.03
N PRO A 226 8.44 -1.98 41.39
CA PRO A 226 8.09 -1.77 42.80
C PRO A 226 7.87 -3.07 43.55
N ARG A 227 7.22 -4.07 42.92
CA ARG A 227 7.00 -5.38 43.51
C ARG A 227 8.29 -6.17 43.70
N ARG A 228 9.21 -6.07 42.75
CA ARG A 228 10.56 -6.66 42.88
C ARG A 228 11.34 -6.04 44.04
N LYS A 229 11.28 -4.72 44.17
CA LYS A 229 11.92 -4.00 45.32
C LYS A 229 11.31 -4.46 46.64
N ARG A 230 9.98 -4.47 46.76
CA ARG A 230 9.30 -4.94 47.97
C ARG A 230 9.70 -6.39 48.34
N LEU A 231 9.78 -7.30 47.37
CA LEU A 231 10.21 -8.67 47.60
C LEU A 231 11.65 -8.74 48.13
N ALA A 232 12.54 -7.87 47.66
CA ALA A 232 13.94 -7.86 48.08
C ALA A 232 14.16 -7.30 49.50
N THR A 233 13.29 -6.37 49.96
CA THR A 233 13.44 -5.66 51.25
C THR A 233 12.47 -6.15 52.33
N ALA A 234 11.48 -6.99 51.99
CA ALA A 234 10.46 -7.43 52.95
C ALA A 234 10.95 -8.54 53.88
N GLN A 235 10.92 -8.24 55.18
CA GLN A 235 11.08 -9.22 56.27
C GLN A 235 9.67 -9.64 56.73
N VAL A 236 9.06 -10.60 56.04
CA VAL A 236 7.68 -11.00 56.24
C VAL A 236 7.56 -12.52 56.47
N ALA A 237 6.42 -12.95 57.03
CA ALA A 237 6.12 -14.36 57.22
C ALA A 237 6.13 -15.16 55.89
N ALA A 238 6.38 -16.47 55.98
CA ALA A 238 6.55 -17.33 54.83
C ALA A 238 5.38 -17.30 53.83
N VAL A 239 4.15 -17.17 54.34
CA VAL A 239 2.93 -17.10 53.50
C VAL A 239 2.89 -15.78 52.69
N GLU A 240 3.18 -14.67 53.36
CA GLU A 240 3.20 -13.34 52.75
C GLU A 240 4.31 -13.24 51.72
N ARG A 241 5.48 -13.83 51.99
CA ARG A 241 6.59 -13.90 51.03
C ARG A 241 6.21 -14.66 49.78
N ARG A 242 5.43 -15.75 49.87
CA ARG A 242 4.92 -16.49 48.69
C ARG A 242 3.98 -15.62 47.85
N LEU A 243 3.11 -14.83 48.48
CA LEU A 243 2.23 -13.89 47.76
C LEU A 243 3.03 -12.83 47.02
N LEU A 244 4.03 -12.21 47.66
CA LEU A 244 4.92 -11.24 47.04
C LEU A 244 5.69 -11.83 45.85
N ILE A 245 6.16 -13.08 45.97
CA ILE A 245 6.80 -13.78 44.83
C ILE A 245 5.81 -13.97 43.69
N ALA A 246 4.58 -14.39 43.98
CA ALA A 246 3.56 -14.60 42.95
C ALA A 246 3.21 -13.29 42.23
N GLU A 247 3.06 -12.18 42.96
CA GLU A 247 2.83 -10.84 42.38
C GLU A 247 3.99 -10.35 41.53
N ALA A 248 5.23 -10.51 41.99
CA ALA A 248 6.42 -10.14 41.24
C ALA A 248 6.55 -10.96 39.95
N ARG A 249 6.26 -12.27 39.99
CA ARG A 249 6.22 -13.14 38.82
C ARG A 249 5.13 -12.73 37.83
N ARG A 250 3.94 -12.38 38.32
CA ARG A 250 2.84 -11.86 37.48
C ARG A 250 3.25 -10.58 36.77
N GLY A 251 3.85 -9.62 37.51
CA GLY A 251 4.38 -8.37 36.94
C GLY A 251 5.43 -8.63 35.84
N ARG A 252 6.39 -9.52 36.13
CA ARG A 252 7.43 -9.90 35.15
C ARG A 252 6.82 -10.50 33.87
N ARG A 253 5.87 -11.44 34.01
CA ARG A 253 5.19 -12.05 32.85
C ARG A 253 4.47 -11.02 32.00
N ALA A 254 3.76 -10.08 32.62
CA ALA A 254 3.04 -9.03 31.88
C ALA A 254 3.99 -8.13 31.07
N VAL A 255 5.15 -7.77 31.64
CA VAL A 255 6.17 -6.97 30.94
C VAL A 255 6.74 -7.76 29.75
N TRP A 256 7.10 -9.05 29.94
CA TRP A 256 7.62 -9.86 28.84
C TRP A 256 6.60 -10.09 27.74
N GLN A 257 5.32 -10.32 28.09
CA GLN A 257 4.25 -10.45 27.12
C GLN A 257 4.05 -9.15 26.32
N GLY A 258 4.07 -8.02 26.99
CA GLY A 258 3.99 -6.71 26.31
C GLY A 258 5.19 -6.46 25.40
N ALA A 259 6.42 -6.69 25.90
CA ALA A 259 7.63 -6.51 25.10
C ALA A 259 7.66 -7.44 23.88
N PHE A 260 7.31 -8.73 24.06
CA PHE A 260 7.20 -9.67 22.95
C PHE A 260 6.17 -9.19 21.90
N THR A 261 5.01 -8.73 22.35
CA THR A 261 3.96 -8.25 21.43
C THR A 261 4.40 -7.02 20.67
N VAL A 262 5.10 -6.06 21.34
CA VAL A 262 5.66 -4.88 20.67
C VAL A 262 6.67 -5.28 19.61
N VAL A 263 7.63 -6.14 19.97
CA VAL A 263 8.67 -6.60 19.03
C VAL A 263 8.06 -7.35 17.86
N PHE A 264 7.13 -8.27 18.13
CA PHE A 264 6.45 -9.05 17.09
C PHE A 264 5.64 -8.17 16.14
N ALA A 265 4.84 -7.23 16.67
CA ALA A 265 4.03 -6.34 15.87
C ALA A 265 4.90 -5.34 15.08
N LEU A 266 6.01 -4.84 15.67
CA LEU A 266 6.98 -4.01 14.98
C LEU A 266 7.67 -4.78 13.84
N ALA A 267 8.14 -6.00 14.12
CA ALA A 267 8.77 -6.83 13.10
C ALA A 267 7.82 -7.14 11.93
N THR A 268 6.54 -7.40 12.24
CA THR A 268 5.52 -7.63 11.22
C THR A 268 5.24 -6.38 10.37
N ALA A 269 5.15 -5.21 11.01
CA ALA A 269 4.95 -3.94 10.31
C ALA A 269 6.15 -3.59 9.42
N LEU A 270 7.36 -3.73 9.95
CA LEU A 270 8.60 -3.50 9.19
C LEU A 270 8.76 -4.50 8.04
N PHE A 271 8.48 -5.79 8.27
CA PHE A 271 8.49 -6.78 7.21
C PHE A 271 7.52 -6.42 6.07
N TRP A 272 6.31 -5.94 6.45
CA TRP A 272 5.37 -5.45 5.45
C TRP A 272 5.93 -4.26 4.67
N ASP A 273 6.37 -3.21 5.36
CA ASP A 273 6.76 -1.96 4.72
C ASP A 273 8.08 -2.06 3.93
N LEU A 274 9.04 -2.88 4.40
CA LEU A 274 10.37 -2.99 3.79
C LEU A 274 10.49 -4.13 2.78
N VAL A 275 9.65 -5.16 2.87
CA VAL A 275 9.82 -6.39 2.06
C VAL A 275 8.56 -6.71 1.26
N ALA A 276 7.44 -6.91 1.96
CA ALA A 276 6.26 -7.52 1.33
C ALA A 276 5.42 -6.54 0.50
N SER A 277 5.44 -5.24 0.80
CA SER A 277 4.76 -4.20 0.04
C SER A 277 5.61 -3.61 -1.09
N GLN A 278 6.89 -3.97 -1.14
CA GLN A 278 7.75 -3.49 -2.22
C GLN A 278 7.25 -4.04 -3.56
N PRO A 279 7.17 -3.18 -4.58
CA PRO A 279 6.85 -3.65 -5.91
C PRO A 279 7.92 -4.66 -6.37
N PRO A 280 7.57 -5.63 -7.22
CA PRO A 280 8.55 -6.56 -7.76
C PRO A 280 9.64 -5.78 -8.49
N ALA A 281 10.89 -6.18 -8.29
CA ALA A 281 12.01 -5.57 -8.99
C ALA A 281 11.89 -5.83 -10.50
N LEU A 282 12.21 -4.82 -11.30
CA LEU A 282 12.31 -4.98 -12.74
C LEU A 282 13.55 -5.84 -13.06
N SER A 283 13.40 -6.80 -13.97
CA SER A 283 14.56 -7.47 -14.55
C SER A 283 15.44 -6.47 -15.30
N GLU A 284 16.72 -6.70 -15.37
CA GLU A 284 17.63 -5.87 -16.14
C GLU A 284 17.24 -5.90 -17.63
N ALA A 285 17.32 -4.74 -18.29
CA ALA A 285 17.01 -4.65 -19.71
C ALA A 285 18.26 -4.92 -20.54
N THR A 286 18.19 -5.87 -21.45
CA THR A 286 19.28 -6.15 -22.39
C THR A 286 19.35 -5.02 -23.43
N PRO A 287 20.48 -4.29 -23.54
CA PRO A 287 20.63 -3.26 -24.55
C PRO A 287 20.64 -3.86 -25.96
N VAL A 288 19.89 -3.25 -26.87
CA VAL A 288 19.80 -3.66 -28.26
C VAL A 288 20.07 -2.47 -29.19
N THR A 289 20.67 -2.74 -30.34
CA THR A 289 20.94 -1.77 -31.37
C THR A 289 20.26 -2.13 -32.67
N LEU A 290 20.04 -1.14 -33.52
CA LEU A 290 19.57 -1.38 -34.87
C LEU A 290 20.71 -1.99 -35.73
N ALA A 291 20.35 -2.98 -36.51
CA ALA A 291 21.23 -3.51 -37.54
C ALA A 291 21.27 -2.59 -38.80
N ALA A 292 22.04 -2.96 -39.79
CA ALA A 292 22.22 -2.17 -41.03
C ALA A 292 20.92 -2.00 -41.84
N ASP A 293 19.96 -2.86 -41.64
CA ASP A 293 18.63 -2.85 -42.25
C ASP A 293 17.59 -2.02 -41.46
N ASP A 294 18.04 -1.26 -40.46
CA ASP A 294 17.24 -0.38 -39.61
C ASP A 294 16.18 -1.12 -38.76
N VAL A 295 16.46 -2.37 -38.37
CA VAL A 295 15.62 -3.19 -37.51
C VAL A 295 16.43 -3.77 -36.33
N VAL A 296 15.72 -4.13 -35.25
CA VAL A 296 16.28 -4.90 -34.14
C VAL A 296 15.98 -6.37 -34.36
N HIS A 297 17.03 -7.19 -34.31
CA HIS A 297 16.95 -8.65 -34.42
C HIS A 297 17.09 -9.29 -33.05
N LEU A 298 16.12 -10.11 -32.65
CA LEU A 298 16.11 -10.83 -31.38
C LEU A 298 16.07 -12.33 -31.66
N SER A 299 17.18 -13.01 -31.49
CA SER A 299 17.25 -14.47 -31.63
C SER A 299 16.36 -15.15 -30.59
N ILE A 300 15.42 -15.98 -31.04
CA ILE A 300 14.47 -16.69 -30.17
C ILE A 300 15.19 -17.68 -29.27
N GLU A 301 16.20 -18.40 -29.81
CA GLU A 301 16.99 -19.35 -29.04
C GLU A 301 18.07 -18.66 -28.20
N GLY A 302 18.74 -17.64 -28.77
CA GLY A 302 19.80 -16.90 -28.08
C GLY A 302 19.31 -16.21 -26.79
N PHE A 303 18.14 -15.65 -26.82
CA PHE A 303 17.51 -15.03 -25.67
C PHE A 303 16.53 -15.93 -24.88
N ARG A 304 16.38 -17.20 -25.28
CA ARG A 304 15.48 -18.18 -24.67
C ARG A 304 14.02 -17.71 -24.59
N LEU A 305 13.53 -17.01 -25.61
CA LEU A 305 12.23 -16.34 -25.60
C LEU A 305 11.03 -17.28 -25.41
N LYS A 306 11.22 -18.61 -25.46
CA LYS A 306 10.19 -19.64 -25.28
C LYS A 306 10.07 -20.16 -23.84
N ASP A 307 10.82 -19.64 -22.88
CA ASP A 307 10.81 -20.12 -21.49
C ASP A 307 9.59 -19.64 -20.69
N GLY A 308 8.82 -18.70 -21.25
CA GLY A 308 7.63 -18.13 -20.63
C GLY A 308 7.93 -17.00 -19.65
N ASP A 309 9.20 -16.59 -19.50
CA ASP A 309 9.58 -15.42 -18.75
C ASP A 309 9.48 -14.12 -19.56
N LEU A 310 9.56 -12.99 -18.88
CA LEU A 310 9.54 -11.68 -19.47
C LEU A 310 10.98 -11.26 -19.82
N HIS A 311 11.30 -11.24 -21.11
CA HIS A 311 12.60 -10.82 -21.63
C HIS A 311 12.55 -9.34 -22.00
N ARG A 312 13.24 -8.51 -21.20
CA ARG A 312 13.26 -7.06 -21.37
C ARG A 312 14.44 -6.59 -22.20
N PHE A 313 14.15 -5.67 -23.13
CA PHE A 313 15.11 -5.03 -24.01
C PHE A 313 15.04 -3.52 -23.88
N ALA A 314 16.16 -2.84 -24.14
CA ALA A 314 16.26 -1.39 -24.17
C ALA A 314 16.93 -0.92 -25.44
N TRP A 315 16.25 -0.09 -26.20
CA TRP A 315 16.78 0.60 -27.35
C TRP A 315 16.92 2.09 -27.06
N VAL A 316 18.05 2.69 -27.45
CA VAL A 316 18.31 4.11 -27.29
C VAL A 316 18.08 4.80 -28.63
N SER A 317 17.14 5.74 -28.66
CA SER A 317 16.85 6.53 -29.87
C SER A 317 17.97 7.51 -30.19
N GLY A 318 18.00 8.05 -31.41
CA GLY A 318 18.97 9.06 -31.82
C GLY A 318 18.92 10.36 -31.01
N GLU A 319 17.83 10.63 -30.28
CA GLU A 319 17.68 11.74 -29.34
C GLU A 319 18.06 11.39 -27.89
N GLY A 320 18.49 10.16 -27.64
CA GLY A 320 18.91 9.67 -26.33
C GLY A 320 17.78 9.11 -25.47
N LYS A 321 16.54 9.09 -25.91
CA LYS A 321 15.46 8.44 -25.16
C LYS A 321 15.62 6.94 -25.14
N VAL A 322 15.45 6.35 -23.96
CA VAL A 322 15.52 4.91 -23.74
C VAL A 322 14.12 4.31 -23.86
N VAL A 323 13.88 3.63 -24.96
CA VAL A 323 12.63 2.87 -25.20
C VAL A 323 12.81 1.46 -24.68
N ARG A 324 12.07 1.11 -23.62
CA ARG A 324 12.05 -0.25 -23.09
C ARG A 324 10.89 -1.03 -23.67
N PHE A 325 11.14 -2.27 -24.01
CA PHE A 325 10.11 -3.19 -24.46
C PHE A 325 10.43 -4.60 -23.99
N PHE A 326 9.47 -5.49 -24.05
CA PHE A 326 9.71 -6.88 -23.70
C PHE A 326 8.99 -7.83 -24.64
N VAL A 327 9.55 -9.03 -24.68
CA VAL A 327 8.98 -10.19 -25.37
C VAL A 327 8.59 -11.21 -24.32
N ILE A 328 7.42 -11.81 -24.47
CA ILE A 328 6.94 -12.89 -23.61
C ILE A 328 6.18 -13.92 -24.45
N ASP A 329 6.42 -15.20 -24.13
CA ASP A 329 5.57 -16.28 -24.67
C ASP A 329 4.27 -16.37 -23.84
N ARG A 330 3.12 -16.22 -24.51
CA ARG A 330 1.82 -16.14 -23.85
C ARG A 330 1.27 -17.47 -23.38
N PHE A 331 1.62 -18.56 -24.07
CA PHE A 331 1.03 -19.88 -23.82
C PHE A 331 2.12 -20.93 -23.58
N PRO A 332 2.14 -21.61 -22.42
CA PRO A 332 3.07 -22.69 -22.18
C PRO A 332 2.85 -23.84 -23.20
N GLY A 333 3.92 -24.19 -23.92
CA GLY A 333 3.90 -25.30 -24.87
C GLY A 333 3.43 -24.96 -26.29
N GLU A 334 2.90 -23.76 -26.52
CA GLU A 334 2.54 -23.25 -27.84
C GLU A 334 3.16 -21.87 -28.05
N TRP A 335 4.13 -21.78 -28.94
CA TRP A 335 4.84 -20.52 -29.18
C TRP A 335 3.89 -19.42 -29.67
N SER A 336 3.63 -18.45 -28.84
CA SER A 336 2.76 -17.31 -29.11
C SER A 336 3.34 -16.02 -28.54
N PRO A 337 4.36 -15.45 -29.19
CA PRO A 337 5.03 -14.28 -28.70
C PRO A 337 4.14 -13.04 -28.67
N ALA A 338 4.32 -12.22 -27.64
CA ALA A 338 3.85 -10.85 -27.61
C ALA A 338 5.06 -9.92 -27.48
N VAL A 339 5.13 -8.92 -28.37
CA VAL A 339 6.14 -7.86 -28.34
C VAL A 339 5.44 -6.57 -27.96
N VAL A 340 5.80 -6.02 -26.79
CA VAL A 340 5.07 -4.91 -26.19
C VAL A 340 6.01 -3.91 -25.55
N PHE A 341 5.63 -2.64 -25.51
CA PHE A 341 6.35 -1.63 -24.73
C PHE A 341 6.26 -1.94 -23.24
N ASP A 342 7.35 -1.70 -22.51
CA ASP A 342 7.40 -1.80 -21.05
C ASP A 342 6.75 -0.57 -20.41
N ALA A 343 5.56 -0.24 -20.90
CA ALA A 343 4.77 0.92 -20.52
C ALA A 343 3.28 0.66 -20.76
N CYS A 344 2.41 1.36 -20.02
CA CYS A 344 0.97 1.35 -20.26
C CYS A 344 0.40 2.77 -20.29
N LEU A 345 -0.81 2.90 -20.86
CA LEU A 345 -1.48 4.19 -21.01
C LEU A 345 -1.83 4.88 -19.68
N LEU A 346 -2.01 4.11 -18.60
CA LEU A 346 -2.42 4.63 -17.29
C LEU A 346 -1.24 4.95 -16.38
N CYS A 347 -0.21 4.10 -16.34
CA CYS A 347 0.90 4.19 -15.38
C CYS A 347 2.21 4.67 -16.01
N GLY A 348 2.25 4.87 -17.35
CA GLY A 348 3.46 5.28 -18.05
C GLY A 348 4.53 4.19 -18.10
N ASP A 349 5.80 4.60 -18.00
CA ASP A 349 7.00 3.79 -18.18
C ASP A 349 7.55 3.12 -16.90
N THR A 350 6.70 2.87 -15.90
CA THR A 350 7.15 2.23 -14.66
C THR A 350 7.55 0.76 -14.88
N GLY A 351 6.94 0.12 -15.89
CA GLY A 351 7.32 -1.21 -16.32
C GLY A 351 6.54 -2.35 -15.68
N TYR A 352 6.88 -3.56 -16.11
CA TYR A 352 6.24 -4.82 -15.70
C TYR A 352 7.27 -5.82 -15.20
N ALA A 353 6.87 -6.69 -14.28
CA ALA A 353 7.72 -7.77 -13.81
C ALA A 353 6.94 -9.09 -13.77
N MET A 354 7.66 -10.22 -13.88
CA MET A 354 7.07 -11.54 -13.65
C MET A 354 6.96 -11.81 -12.14
N GLN A 355 5.81 -12.31 -11.71
CA GLN A 355 5.60 -12.82 -10.37
C GLN A 355 4.84 -14.15 -10.44
N GLY A 356 5.57 -15.24 -10.35
CA GLY A 356 5.04 -16.57 -10.70
C GLY A 356 4.65 -16.61 -12.18
N ASP A 357 3.42 -17.00 -12.47
CA ASP A 357 2.89 -17.11 -13.85
C ASP A 357 2.11 -15.86 -14.31
N GLN A 358 2.28 -14.73 -13.64
CA GLN A 358 1.53 -13.50 -13.93
C GLN A 358 2.49 -12.35 -14.20
N VAL A 359 2.10 -11.51 -15.18
CA VAL A 359 2.77 -10.22 -15.44
C VAL A 359 2.16 -9.17 -14.54
N VAL A 360 2.97 -8.49 -13.74
CA VAL A 360 2.53 -7.50 -12.75
C VAL A 360 3.01 -6.11 -13.17
N CYS A 361 2.08 -5.15 -13.25
CA CYS A 361 2.45 -3.75 -13.41
C CYS A 361 3.08 -3.24 -12.12
N VAL A 362 4.32 -2.76 -12.21
CA VAL A 362 5.10 -2.33 -11.02
C VAL A 362 4.49 -1.11 -10.35
N ALA A 363 3.84 -0.22 -11.11
CA ALA A 363 3.24 1.00 -10.58
C ALA A 363 1.98 0.75 -9.75
N CYS A 364 1.04 -0.05 -10.27
CA CYS A 364 -0.29 -0.22 -9.67
C CYS A 364 -0.53 -1.61 -9.07
N GLY A 365 0.40 -2.55 -9.25
CA GLY A 365 0.28 -3.92 -8.73
C GLY A 365 -0.79 -4.78 -9.42
N VAL A 366 -1.40 -4.29 -10.51
CA VAL A 366 -2.36 -5.08 -11.28
C VAL A 366 -1.67 -6.29 -11.89
N ARG A 367 -2.28 -7.44 -11.68
CA ARG A 367 -1.81 -8.73 -12.20
C ARG A 367 -2.51 -9.03 -13.50
N LEU A 368 -1.73 -9.22 -14.54
CA LEU A 368 -2.22 -9.53 -15.88
C LEU A 368 -2.09 -11.03 -16.14
N PHE A 369 -3.13 -11.59 -16.70
CA PHE A 369 -3.10 -12.96 -17.22
C PHE A 369 -2.27 -12.97 -18.51
N ARG A 370 -1.22 -13.81 -18.58
CA ARG A 370 -0.28 -13.86 -19.73
C ARG A 370 -0.93 -13.84 -21.11
N PRO A 371 -1.98 -14.62 -21.38
CA PRO A 371 -2.69 -14.60 -22.68
C PRO A 371 -3.28 -13.24 -23.08
N ASN A 372 -3.44 -12.31 -22.13
CA ASN A 372 -3.95 -10.96 -22.40
C ASN A 372 -2.85 -9.95 -22.71
N VAL A 373 -1.57 -10.30 -22.53
CA VAL A 373 -0.45 -9.42 -22.89
C VAL A 373 -0.43 -9.22 -24.40
N GLY A 374 -0.28 -7.98 -24.85
CA GLY A 374 -0.35 -7.60 -26.27
C GLY A 374 -1.76 -7.22 -26.76
N LYS A 375 -2.78 -7.24 -25.87
CA LYS A 375 -4.09 -6.63 -26.17
C LYS A 375 -4.07 -5.18 -25.70
N SER A 376 -4.58 -4.28 -26.54
CA SER A 376 -4.63 -2.85 -26.20
C SER A 376 -5.64 -2.57 -25.09
N GLY A 377 -5.32 -1.61 -24.20
CA GLY A 377 -6.25 -1.00 -23.26
C GLY A 377 -5.96 -1.27 -21.79
N GLY A 378 -6.42 -0.35 -20.94
CA GLY A 378 -6.29 -0.40 -19.48
C GLY A 378 -4.84 -0.40 -19.00
N CYS A 379 -4.56 -1.31 -18.06
CA CYS A 379 -3.20 -1.52 -17.53
C CYS A 379 -2.37 -2.52 -18.36
N ASN A 380 -2.86 -2.99 -19.50
CA ASN A 380 -2.07 -3.85 -20.38
C ASN A 380 -0.89 -3.06 -20.97
N PRO A 381 0.26 -3.72 -21.18
CA PRO A 381 1.38 -3.11 -21.89
C PRO A 381 0.96 -2.78 -23.33
N VAL A 382 1.40 -1.63 -23.80
CA VAL A 382 1.06 -1.17 -25.16
C VAL A 382 1.72 -2.08 -26.19
N PRO A 383 0.96 -2.69 -27.10
CA PRO A 383 1.53 -3.55 -28.14
C PRO A 383 2.40 -2.74 -29.10
N ILE A 384 3.50 -3.35 -29.54
CA ILE A 384 4.32 -2.83 -30.63
C ILE A 384 3.73 -3.39 -31.92
N GLU A 385 3.34 -2.52 -32.84
CA GLU A 385 2.83 -2.91 -34.13
C GLU A 385 3.96 -3.03 -35.16
N GLY A 386 3.77 -3.85 -36.19
CA GLY A 386 4.71 -3.99 -37.31
C GLY A 386 5.95 -4.83 -37.03
N TRP A 387 6.04 -5.51 -35.89
CA TRP A 387 7.06 -6.55 -35.69
C TRP A 387 6.68 -7.82 -36.48
N SER A 388 7.67 -8.63 -36.80
CA SER A 388 7.47 -9.91 -37.49
C SER A 388 8.40 -10.99 -36.94
N GLN A 389 8.12 -12.23 -37.31
CA GLN A 389 9.00 -13.35 -37.00
C GLN A 389 9.52 -13.94 -38.32
N ALA A 390 10.84 -14.01 -38.45
CA ALA A 390 11.51 -14.57 -39.62
C ALA A 390 12.81 -15.26 -39.22
N GLY A 391 13.16 -16.38 -39.80
CA GLY A 391 14.49 -17.01 -39.66
C GLY A 391 14.85 -17.42 -38.22
N GLY A 392 13.88 -17.66 -37.32
CA GLY A 392 14.19 -17.95 -35.90
C GLY A 392 14.44 -16.71 -35.05
N GLU A 393 14.09 -15.54 -35.57
CA GLU A 393 14.26 -14.25 -34.89
C GLU A 393 12.92 -13.48 -34.83
N ILE A 394 12.78 -12.64 -33.82
CA ILE A 394 11.80 -11.56 -33.76
C ILE A 394 12.46 -10.31 -34.31
N VAL A 395 11.82 -9.69 -35.29
CA VAL A 395 12.30 -8.52 -36.01
C VAL A 395 11.43 -7.32 -35.68
N VAL A 396 12.01 -6.26 -35.13
CA VAL A 396 11.29 -5.05 -34.72
C VAL A 396 11.82 -3.84 -35.48
N PRO A 397 11.05 -3.24 -36.39
CA PRO A 397 11.46 -2.08 -37.15
C PRO A 397 11.65 -0.85 -36.26
N ARG A 398 12.60 0.00 -36.63
CA ARG A 398 12.87 1.29 -35.96
C ARG A 398 11.61 2.12 -35.77
N ARG A 399 10.83 2.30 -36.84
CA ARG A 399 9.56 3.06 -36.81
C ARG A 399 8.59 2.57 -35.75
N SER A 400 8.58 1.25 -35.48
CA SER A 400 7.73 0.63 -34.46
C SER A 400 8.19 0.98 -33.06
N LEU A 401 9.49 1.08 -32.82
CA LEU A 401 10.07 1.52 -31.54
C LEU A 401 9.90 3.04 -31.35
N GLU A 402 10.06 3.84 -32.41
CA GLU A 402 9.87 5.29 -32.38
C GLU A 402 8.43 5.68 -32.03
N ALA A 403 7.44 4.90 -32.41
CA ALA A 403 6.03 5.11 -32.02
C ALA A 403 5.81 5.11 -30.50
N GLY A 404 6.72 4.46 -29.74
CA GLY A 404 6.69 4.40 -28.28
C GLY A 404 7.44 5.52 -27.57
N LEU A 405 8.16 6.40 -28.25
CA LEU A 405 9.01 7.44 -27.62
C LEU A 405 8.30 8.30 -26.59
N ASN A 406 7.00 8.56 -26.79
CA ASN A 406 6.21 9.41 -25.90
C ASN A 406 5.86 8.72 -24.56
N PHE A 407 6.00 7.40 -24.46
CA PHE A 407 5.73 6.68 -23.22
C PHE A 407 6.89 6.76 -22.22
N PHE A 408 8.13 7.03 -22.70
CA PHE A 408 9.35 6.94 -21.91
C PHE A 408 9.95 8.29 -21.56
N LYS A 409 10.46 8.41 -20.33
CA LYS A 409 11.07 9.63 -19.79
C LYS A 409 12.57 9.52 -19.58
N ALA A 410 13.09 8.29 -19.50
CA ALA A 410 14.52 8.05 -19.29
C ALA A 410 15.32 8.52 -20.51
N VAL A 411 16.37 9.30 -20.26
CA VAL A 411 17.25 9.86 -21.28
C VAL A 411 18.70 9.55 -20.93
N VAL A 412 19.44 9.06 -21.91
CA VAL A 412 20.89 8.89 -21.84
C VAL A 412 21.54 10.09 -22.49
N GLU A 413 22.65 10.59 -21.94
CA GLU A 413 23.41 11.68 -22.53
C GLU A 413 24.08 11.22 -23.84
N LEU A 414 23.71 11.89 -24.93
CA LEU A 414 24.27 11.67 -26.25
C LEU A 414 24.68 13.01 -26.89
N GLU A 415 25.72 12.97 -27.73
CA GLU A 415 25.98 14.03 -28.69
C GLU A 415 24.98 13.89 -29.85
N VAL A 416 24.12 14.86 -30.01
CA VAL A 416 23.12 14.96 -31.07
C VAL A 416 23.53 16.08 -32.03
N ILE A 417 23.02 16.04 -33.24
CA ILE A 417 23.30 17.05 -34.27
C ILE A 417 22.18 18.05 -34.31
N ASP A 418 22.52 19.35 -34.23
CA ASP A 418 21.57 20.44 -34.51
C ASP A 418 21.19 20.33 -36.00
N PRO A 419 19.89 20.18 -36.32
CA PRO A 419 19.44 19.94 -37.69
C PRO A 419 19.60 21.16 -38.61
N VAL A 420 19.85 22.34 -38.07
CA VAL A 420 19.93 23.59 -38.85
C VAL A 420 21.37 23.88 -39.36
N ASP A 421 22.35 23.68 -38.48
CA ASP A 421 23.75 24.00 -38.80
C ASP A 421 24.72 22.80 -38.73
N GLY A 422 24.25 21.64 -38.34
CA GLY A 422 25.07 20.44 -38.22
C GLY A 422 26.00 20.42 -37.01
N SER A 423 25.93 21.38 -36.11
CA SER A 423 26.76 21.44 -34.91
C SER A 423 26.39 20.34 -33.90
N LYS A 424 27.39 19.83 -33.17
CA LYS A 424 27.17 18.84 -32.11
C LYS A 424 26.74 19.54 -30.82
N VAL A 425 25.72 19.01 -30.19
CA VAL A 425 25.19 19.47 -28.90
C VAL A 425 24.80 18.27 -28.04
N LYS A 426 24.97 18.37 -26.73
CA LYS A 426 24.48 17.32 -25.82
C LYS A 426 22.99 17.46 -25.61
N ASN A 427 22.25 16.37 -25.80
CA ASN A 427 20.79 16.35 -25.64
C ASN A 427 20.32 16.78 -24.23
N THR A 428 21.13 16.51 -23.19
CA THR A 428 20.80 16.82 -21.77
C THR A 428 21.06 18.29 -21.41
N THR A 429 21.98 18.95 -22.09
CA THR A 429 22.41 20.33 -21.79
C THR A 429 22.12 21.32 -22.90
N ALA A 430 21.46 20.89 -23.98
CA ALA A 430 21.04 21.76 -25.07
C ALA A 430 20.17 22.92 -24.57
N PRO A 431 20.52 24.19 -24.84
CA PRO A 431 19.78 25.34 -24.34
C PRO A 431 18.37 25.45 -24.95
N PHE A 432 18.20 24.96 -26.17
CA PHE A 432 16.90 24.99 -26.86
C PHE A 432 16.54 23.61 -27.39
N ARG A 433 15.25 23.28 -27.29
CA ARG A 433 14.71 22.01 -27.80
C ARG A 433 13.30 22.21 -28.33
N TYR A 434 12.94 21.49 -29.37
CA TYR A 434 11.60 21.51 -29.97
C TYR A 434 11.15 20.11 -30.33
N SER A 435 9.92 19.76 -29.99
CA SER A 435 9.32 18.46 -30.35
C SER A 435 8.48 18.62 -31.61
N TYR A 436 8.85 17.92 -32.67
CA TYR A 436 8.11 17.88 -33.92
C TYR A 436 7.81 16.42 -34.30
N GLY A 437 6.54 16.11 -34.47
CA GLY A 437 6.09 14.73 -34.60
C GLY A 437 6.36 13.92 -33.33
N THR A 438 7.04 12.79 -33.47
CA THR A 438 7.43 11.91 -32.36
C THR A 438 8.84 12.16 -31.82
N LYS A 439 9.61 13.04 -32.48
CA LYS A 439 11.03 13.31 -32.18
C LYS A 439 11.24 14.65 -31.51
N THR A 440 12.29 14.74 -30.69
CA THR A 440 12.76 15.98 -30.08
C THR A 440 14.08 16.39 -30.73
N TYR A 441 14.13 17.61 -31.20
CA TYR A 441 15.30 18.23 -31.82
C TYR A 441 15.96 19.19 -30.85
N PHE A 442 17.27 19.30 -30.91
CA PHE A 442 18.08 20.06 -29.97
C PHE A 442 18.92 21.09 -30.72
N PHE A 443 18.97 22.30 -30.20
CA PHE A 443 19.60 23.42 -30.87
C PHE A 443 20.65 24.07 -29.96
N ARG A 444 21.73 24.50 -30.57
CA ARG A 444 22.81 25.19 -29.88
C ARG A 444 22.51 26.66 -29.65
N THR A 445 21.79 27.32 -30.59
CA THR A 445 21.50 28.75 -30.58
C THR A 445 19.98 29.00 -30.70
N GLU A 446 19.55 30.16 -30.21
CA GLU A 446 18.16 30.60 -30.35
C GLU A 446 17.76 30.84 -31.81
N GLU A 447 18.73 31.32 -32.63
CA GLU A 447 18.51 31.53 -34.04
C GLU A 447 18.18 30.22 -34.79
N ASN A 448 18.92 29.17 -34.53
CA ASN A 448 18.65 27.82 -35.10
C ASN A 448 17.29 27.29 -34.65
N TYR A 449 16.98 27.47 -33.36
CA TYR A 449 15.67 27.07 -32.80
C TYR A 449 14.53 27.79 -33.54
N GLN A 450 14.59 29.13 -33.71
CA GLN A 450 13.54 29.89 -34.38
C GLN A 450 13.40 29.48 -35.85
N ARG A 451 14.51 29.32 -36.56
CA ARG A 451 14.50 28.90 -37.98
C ARG A 451 13.85 27.53 -38.15
N PHE A 452 14.08 26.60 -37.18
CA PHE A 452 13.46 25.28 -37.20
C PHE A 452 11.96 25.38 -36.88
N VAL A 453 11.55 26.19 -35.90
CA VAL A 453 10.14 26.35 -35.49
C VAL A 453 9.33 26.93 -36.63
N ASP A 454 9.89 27.88 -37.40
CA ASP A 454 9.21 28.53 -38.51
C ASP A 454 8.95 27.57 -39.69
N LYS A 455 9.90 26.66 -39.97
CA LYS A 455 9.79 25.72 -41.11
C LYS A 455 10.45 24.39 -40.78
N PRO A 456 9.85 23.56 -39.94
CA PRO A 456 10.47 22.31 -39.53
C PRO A 456 10.66 21.30 -40.69
N GLU A 457 9.77 21.31 -41.67
CA GLU A 457 9.85 20.45 -42.86
C GLU A 457 11.12 20.60 -43.70
N ASP A 458 11.75 21.79 -43.68
CA ASP A 458 12.98 22.05 -44.44
C ASP A 458 14.19 21.33 -43.83
N PHE A 459 14.13 20.96 -42.55
CA PHE A 459 15.25 20.37 -41.77
C PHE A 459 15.02 18.93 -41.40
N VAL A 460 13.78 18.43 -41.48
CA VAL A 460 13.45 17.04 -41.18
C VAL A 460 13.51 16.22 -42.46
N LYS A 461 14.55 15.40 -42.61
CA LYS A 461 14.59 14.39 -43.67
C LYS A 461 13.78 13.18 -43.18
N GLU A 462 12.78 12.74 -43.95
CA GLU A 462 12.05 11.50 -43.73
C GLU A 462 12.96 10.29 -43.76
#